data_eed8be440930a54737c522dcc5625cb0
#
_entry.id   eed8be440930a54737c522dcc5625cb0
#
_cell.length_a   1.000
_cell.length_b   1.000
_cell.length_c   1.000
_cell.angle_alpha   90.00
_cell.angle_beta   90.00
_cell.angle_gamma   90.00
#
_symmetry.space_group_name_H-M   'P 1'
#
loop_
_entity.id
_entity.type
_entity.pdbx_description
1 polymer ?
#
loop_
_entity_poly.entity_id
_entity_poly.type
_entity_poly.pdbx_seq_one_letter_code
_entity_poly.pdbx_strand_id
1 'polypeptide(L)'
;LTADGSEQQLEIEVLGPSRVALEEIERLVALALASAGIEAGHVAVEFVSAERITELNAAHRGKHEPTDVLSFPIDGTEPSPGPAELGDIVICPPHTADLREAIVHGALHLAGMDHETDDGEMLALQRELMSWVTPDRSR
;
A
#
# COMPACT_ATOMS: atom_id res chain seq x y z
N LEU A 1 14.52 5.43 -26.00
CA LEU A 1 14.74 5.92 -25.30
C LEU A 1 13.74 6.03 -24.32
N THR A 2 13.04 6.81 -24.28
CA THR A 2 12.13 7.00 -23.25
C THR A 2 11.10 5.92 -23.18
N ALA A 3 10.86 5.22 -24.21
CA ALA A 3 9.90 4.14 -24.17
C ALA A 3 10.26 3.13 -23.12
N ASP A 4 11.52 2.95 -22.91
CA ASP A 4 11.94 1.98 -21.94
C ASP A 4 11.53 2.39 -20.56
N GLY A 5 11.60 3.66 -20.26
CA GLY A 5 11.22 4.13 -18.96
C GLY A 5 9.76 3.88 -18.68
N SER A 6 8.90 4.07 -19.67
CA SER A 6 7.49 3.91 -19.40
C SER A 6 7.13 2.46 -19.11
N GLU A 7 7.88 1.53 -19.62
CA GLU A 7 7.61 0.12 -19.36
C GLU A 7 8.02 -0.28 -17.97
N GLN A 8 8.83 0.53 -17.31
CA GLN A 8 9.35 0.20 -16.00
C GLN A 8 8.67 0.99 -14.90
N GLN A 9 7.54 1.58 -15.18
CA GLN A 9 6.90 2.45 -14.20
C GLN A 9 5.95 1.71 -13.30
N LEU A 10 5.71 2.30 -12.14
CA LEU A 10 4.65 1.87 -11.27
C LEU A 10 3.33 2.42 -11.76
N GLU A 11 2.30 1.60 -11.71
CA GLU A 11 0.95 2.00 -12.02
C GLU A 11 0.13 1.84 -10.76
N ILE A 12 -0.43 2.93 -10.28
CA ILE A 12 -1.16 2.91 -9.03
C ILE A 12 -2.59 3.33 -9.31
N GLU A 13 -3.50 2.42 -9.07
CA GLU A 13 -4.92 2.64 -9.29
C GLU A 13 -5.58 2.93 -7.96
N VAL A 14 -6.36 4.00 -7.87
CA VAL A 14 -7.01 4.39 -6.63
C VAL A 14 -8.52 4.28 -6.82
N LEU A 15 -9.17 3.57 -5.92
CA LEU A 15 -10.60 3.32 -5.98
C LEU A 15 -11.26 3.81 -4.69
N GLY A 16 -12.42 4.41 -4.83
CA GLY A 16 -13.16 4.88 -3.67
C GLY A 16 -12.77 6.28 -3.24
N PRO A 17 -13.57 6.88 -2.37
CA PRO A 17 -13.31 8.26 -1.95
C PRO A 17 -12.17 8.34 -0.95
N SER A 18 -11.33 9.35 -1.11
CA SER A 18 -10.19 9.53 -0.22
C SER A 18 -9.96 11.00 0.06
N ARG A 19 -9.53 11.29 1.28
CA ARG A 19 -9.11 12.64 1.64
C ARG A 19 -7.69 12.92 1.20
N VAL A 20 -6.92 11.89 0.91
CA VAL A 20 -5.55 12.07 0.46
C VAL A 20 -5.57 12.21 -1.04
N ALA A 21 -4.88 13.20 -1.56
CA ALA A 21 -4.87 13.48 -2.99
C ALA A 21 -4.22 12.33 -3.76
N LEU A 22 -4.68 12.12 -4.98
CA LEU A 22 -4.17 11.04 -5.81
C LEU A 22 -2.66 11.10 -5.95
N GLU A 23 -2.12 12.28 -6.23
CA GLU A 23 -0.69 12.41 -6.41
C GLU A 23 0.07 12.03 -5.15
N GLU A 24 -0.50 12.34 -4.00
CA GLU A 24 0.17 11.99 -2.76
C GLU A 24 0.12 10.49 -2.51
N ILE A 25 -1.02 9.86 -2.83
CA ILE A 25 -1.12 8.41 -2.70
C ILE A 25 -0.06 7.74 -3.58
N GLU A 26 0.04 8.20 -4.82
CA GLU A 26 1.02 7.63 -5.73
C GLU A 26 2.44 7.80 -5.21
N ARG A 27 2.73 8.96 -4.64
CA ARG A 27 4.06 9.21 -4.11
C ARG A 27 4.36 8.34 -2.91
N LEU A 28 3.39 8.16 -2.02
CA LEU A 28 3.60 7.34 -0.83
C LEU A 28 3.83 5.89 -1.19
N VAL A 29 3.03 5.35 -2.10
CA VAL A 29 3.20 3.96 -2.53
C VAL A 29 4.54 3.79 -3.21
N ALA A 30 4.88 4.72 -4.11
CA ALA A 30 6.15 4.64 -4.83
C ALA A 30 7.33 4.70 -3.88
N LEU A 31 7.26 5.58 -2.88
CA LEU A 31 8.34 5.70 -1.93
C LEU A 31 8.54 4.42 -1.13
N ALA A 32 7.43 3.84 -0.65
CA ALA A 32 7.52 2.63 0.14
C ALA A 32 8.07 1.47 -0.70
N LEU A 33 7.56 1.31 -1.93
CA LEU A 33 8.03 0.22 -2.77
C LEU A 33 9.47 0.42 -3.19
N ALA A 34 9.86 1.65 -3.49
CA ALA A 34 11.24 1.91 -3.90
C ALA A 34 12.22 1.61 -2.76
N SER A 35 11.81 1.87 -1.52
CA SER A 35 12.68 1.59 -0.38
C SER A 35 12.96 0.09 -0.26
N ALA A 36 12.11 -0.73 -0.86
CA ALA A 36 12.31 -2.18 -0.87
C ALA A 36 12.82 -2.66 -2.22
N GLY A 37 13.23 -1.75 -3.09
CA GLY A 37 13.82 -2.14 -4.37
C GLY A 37 12.83 -2.37 -5.49
N ILE A 38 11.56 -2.01 -5.31
CA ILE A 38 10.54 -2.25 -6.33
C ILE A 38 10.21 -0.95 -7.02
N GLU A 39 10.42 -0.89 -8.32
CA GLU A 39 10.23 0.34 -9.08
C GLU A 39 9.25 0.20 -10.23
N ALA A 40 8.65 -0.97 -10.39
CA ALA A 40 7.70 -1.20 -11.47
C ALA A 40 6.65 -2.19 -11.02
N GLY A 41 5.44 -2.06 -11.58
CA GLY A 41 4.36 -2.98 -11.27
C GLY A 41 3.05 -2.22 -11.08
N HIS A 42 2.01 -2.96 -10.80
CA HIS A 42 0.66 -2.40 -10.64
C HIS A 42 0.18 -2.64 -9.22
N VAL A 43 -0.37 -1.60 -8.60
CA VAL A 43 -0.92 -1.65 -7.24
C VAL A 43 -2.29 -0.99 -7.27
N ALA A 44 -3.26 -1.59 -6.62
CA ALA A 44 -4.56 -0.96 -6.41
C ALA A 44 -4.68 -0.55 -4.95
N VAL A 45 -5.12 0.68 -4.72
CA VAL A 45 -5.40 1.19 -3.38
C VAL A 45 -6.88 1.49 -3.33
N GLU A 46 -7.60 0.81 -2.46
CA GLU A 46 -9.05 0.93 -2.41
C GLU A 46 -9.49 1.40 -1.03
N PHE A 47 -10.34 2.41 -1.00
CA PHE A 47 -10.90 2.93 0.24
C PHE A 47 -12.32 2.42 0.38
N VAL A 48 -12.60 1.75 1.49
CA VAL A 48 -13.84 1.01 1.67
C VAL A 48 -14.50 1.37 3.00
N SER A 49 -15.74 0.93 3.15
CA SER A 49 -16.51 1.12 4.38
C SER A 49 -16.08 0.13 5.45
N ALA A 50 -16.53 0.39 6.69
CA ALA A 50 -16.28 -0.53 7.78
C ALA A 50 -16.91 -1.89 7.52
N GLU A 51 -18.10 -1.89 6.91
CA GLU A 51 -18.77 -3.15 6.59
C GLU A 51 -17.96 -3.96 5.59
N ARG A 52 -17.46 -3.28 4.56
CA ARG A 52 -16.73 -3.99 3.52
C ARG A 52 -15.43 -4.55 4.05
N ILE A 53 -14.70 -3.79 4.86
CA ILE A 53 -13.42 -4.28 5.34
C ILE A 53 -13.62 -5.40 6.37
N THR A 54 -14.75 -5.38 7.08
CA THR A 54 -15.08 -6.48 7.96
C THR A 54 -15.28 -7.78 7.18
N GLU A 55 -15.97 -7.70 6.04
CA GLU A 55 -16.15 -8.86 5.18
C GLU A 55 -14.83 -9.39 4.68
N LEU A 56 -13.96 -8.49 4.25
CA LEU A 56 -12.66 -8.89 3.73
C LEU A 56 -11.78 -9.49 4.82
N ASN A 57 -11.84 -8.90 6.01
CA ASN A 57 -11.06 -9.38 7.13
C ASN A 57 -11.52 -10.78 7.54
N ALA A 58 -12.84 -11.01 7.53
CA ALA A 58 -13.38 -12.30 7.87
C ALA A 58 -12.97 -13.36 6.85
N ALA A 59 -13.05 -13.01 5.57
CA ALA A 59 -12.73 -13.96 4.51
C ALA A 59 -11.24 -14.25 4.44
N HIS A 60 -10.41 -13.24 4.72
CA HIS A 60 -8.98 -13.36 4.51
C HIS A 60 -8.24 -13.79 5.76
N ARG A 61 -8.63 -13.31 6.92
CA ARG A 61 -7.93 -13.57 8.17
C ARG A 61 -8.77 -14.28 9.21
N GLY A 62 -10.03 -14.55 8.91
CA GLY A 62 -10.91 -15.22 9.86
C GLY A 62 -11.37 -14.34 11.00
N LYS A 63 -11.20 -13.02 10.89
CA LYS A 63 -11.56 -12.11 11.97
C LYS A 63 -12.74 -11.27 11.52
N HIS A 64 -13.89 -11.51 12.13
CA HIS A 64 -15.12 -10.85 11.75
C HIS A 64 -15.24 -9.50 12.45
N GLU A 65 -14.35 -8.58 12.12
CA GLU A 65 -14.31 -7.26 12.72
C GLU A 65 -13.63 -6.29 11.77
N PRO A 66 -13.90 -5.00 11.89
CA PRO A 66 -13.23 -4.04 11.02
C PRO A 66 -11.77 -3.86 11.42
N THR A 67 -10.99 -3.37 10.48
CA THR A 67 -9.60 -3.05 10.73
C THR A 67 -9.28 -1.80 9.91
N ASP A 68 -8.06 -1.29 10.04
CA ASP A 68 -7.68 -0.09 9.30
C ASP A 68 -7.20 -0.40 7.90
N VAL A 69 -6.33 -1.39 7.74
CA VAL A 69 -5.75 -1.66 6.42
C VAL A 69 -5.52 -3.16 6.26
N LEU A 70 -5.78 -3.65 5.06
CA LEU A 70 -5.48 -5.02 4.67
C LEU A 70 -4.67 -4.97 3.39
N SER A 71 -3.65 -5.81 3.31
CA SER A 71 -2.84 -5.93 2.11
C SER A 71 -3.00 -7.32 1.55
N PHE A 72 -3.14 -7.40 0.23
CA PHE A 72 -3.32 -8.66 -0.47
C PHE A 72 -2.21 -8.78 -1.51
N PRO A 73 -1.01 -9.21 -1.08
CA PRO A 73 0.09 -9.35 -2.05
C PRO A 73 -0.21 -10.46 -3.03
N ILE A 74 0.20 -10.26 -4.24
CA ILE A 74 0.07 -11.27 -5.27
C ILE A 74 1.41 -11.92 -5.49
N ASP A 75 1.41 -13.24 -5.39
CA ASP A 75 2.62 -13.99 -5.56
C ASP A 75 2.87 -14.14 -7.05
N GLY A 76 3.56 -13.23 -7.63
CA GLY A 76 3.76 -13.20 -9.05
C GLY A 76 4.84 -14.12 -9.51
N THR A 77 4.61 -15.40 -9.45
CA THR A 77 5.64 -16.33 -9.87
C THR A 77 5.66 -16.59 -11.35
N GLU A 78 4.57 -16.25 -12.05
CA GLU A 78 4.51 -16.54 -13.46
C GLU A 78 4.71 -15.30 -14.28
N PRO A 79 5.61 -15.33 -15.24
CA PRO A 79 5.78 -14.17 -16.10
C PRO A 79 4.53 -13.95 -16.92
N SER A 80 4.18 -12.72 -17.10
CA SER A 80 3.04 -12.36 -17.93
C SER A 80 3.38 -11.08 -18.65
N PRO A 81 2.73 -10.82 -19.77
CA PRO A 81 2.96 -9.56 -20.46
C PRO A 81 2.42 -8.42 -19.62
N GLY A 82 3.05 -7.30 -19.72
CA GLY A 82 2.61 -6.13 -19.03
C GLY A 82 3.22 -6.03 -17.64
N PRO A 83 2.79 -5.04 -16.86
CA PRO A 83 3.36 -4.84 -15.53
C PRO A 83 2.98 -5.96 -14.58
N ALA A 84 3.88 -6.27 -13.68
CA ALA A 84 3.61 -7.28 -12.67
C ALA A 84 2.53 -6.78 -11.73
N GLU A 85 1.64 -7.68 -11.30
CA GLU A 85 0.63 -7.33 -10.32
C GLU A 85 1.25 -7.47 -8.94
N LEU A 86 1.34 -6.37 -8.22
CA LEU A 86 1.94 -6.40 -6.89
C LEU A 86 0.90 -6.68 -5.81
N GLY A 87 -0.33 -6.26 -6.03
CA GLY A 87 -1.39 -6.58 -5.10
C GLY A 87 -2.29 -5.40 -4.80
N ASP A 88 -3.10 -5.58 -3.77
CA ASP A 88 -4.10 -4.59 -3.37
C ASP A 88 -3.86 -4.12 -1.94
N ILE A 89 -4.07 -2.84 -1.72
CA ILE A 89 -4.09 -2.25 -0.39
C ILE A 89 -5.51 -1.76 -0.16
N VAL A 90 -6.19 -2.28 0.86
CA VAL A 90 -7.57 -1.90 1.16
C VAL A 90 -7.59 -1.19 2.48
N ILE A 91 -8.14 0.02 2.50
CA ILE A 91 -8.09 0.90 3.66
C ILE A 91 -9.49 1.32 4.05
N CYS A 92 -9.77 1.29 5.34
CA CYS A 92 -11.04 1.74 5.88
C CYS A 92 -10.82 3.06 6.62
N PRO A 93 -11.12 4.20 5.99
CA PRO A 93 -10.83 5.49 6.62
C PRO A 93 -11.47 5.68 8.00
N PRO A 94 -12.73 5.26 8.23
CA PRO A 94 -13.29 5.45 9.58
C PRO A 94 -12.53 4.74 10.69
N HIS A 95 -11.75 3.72 10.35
CA HIS A 95 -10.98 2.98 11.35
C HIS A 95 -9.49 3.22 11.24
N THR A 96 -9.08 4.29 10.57
CA THR A 96 -7.69 4.58 10.33
C THR A 96 -7.33 5.92 10.96
N ALA A 97 -6.37 5.91 11.87
CA ALA A 97 -5.95 7.15 12.51
C ALA A 97 -5.15 8.02 11.56
N ASP A 98 -4.31 7.40 10.74
CA ASP A 98 -3.43 8.14 9.83
C ASP A 98 -3.45 7.45 8.48
N LEU A 99 -4.15 8.07 7.51
CA LEU A 99 -4.30 7.47 6.19
C LEU A 99 -2.96 7.32 5.47
N ARG A 100 -2.09 8.30 5.64
CA ARG A 100 -0.78 8.23 4.98
C ARG A 100 0.04 7.08 5.51
N GLU A 101 0.01 6.91 6.82
CA GLU A 101 0.74 5.79 7.42
C GLU A 101 0.16 4.46 6.96
N ALA A 102 -1.16 4.35 6.85
CA ALA A 102 -1.80 3.13 6.40
C ALA A 102 -1.38 2.79 4.98
N ILE A 103 -1.27 3.80 4.11
CA ILE A 103 -0.85 3.57 2.74
C ILE A 103 0.58 3.03 2.70
N VAL A 104 1.49 3.66 3.45
CA VAL A 104 2.87 3.20 3.50
C VAL A 104 2.96 1.79 4.08
N HIS A 105 2.22 1.55 5.16
CA HIS A 105 2.20 0.24 5.81
C HIS A 105 1.76 -0.86 4.83
N GLY A 106 0.65 -0.60 4.13
CA GLY A 106 0.16 -1.57 3.17
C GLY A 106 1.14 -1.82 2.03
N ALA A 107 1.79 -0.75 1.56
CA ALA A 107 2.74 -0.89 0.47
C ALA A 107 3.96 -1.71 0.90
N LEU A 108 4.42 -1.54 2.14
CA LEU A 108 5.54 -2.34 2.62
C LEU A 108 5.19 -3.81 2.71
N HIS A 109 3.94 -4.11 3.09
CA HIS A 109 3.48 -5.51 3.06
C HIS A 109 3.49 -6.05 1.64
N LEU A 110 3.07 -5.25 0.66
CA LEU A 110 3.12 -5.71 -0.73
C LEU A 110 4.54 -5.97 -1.19
N ALA A 111 5.49 -5.27 -0.60
CA ALA A 111 6.89 -5.46 -0.93
C ALA A 111 7.48 -6.71 -0.26
N GLY A 112 6.66 -7.41 0.52
CA GLY A 112 7.12 -8.65 1.14
C GLY A 112 7.55 -8.52 2.58
N MET A 113 7.42 -7.35 3.17
CA MET A 113 7.81 -7.19 4.57
C MET A 113 6.66 -7.61 5.48
N ASP A 114 6.99 -8.13 6.65
CA ASP A 114 5.99 -8.61 7.58
C ASP A 114 6.44 -8.31 8.99
N HIS A 115 5.80 -7.30 9.62
CA HIS A 115 6.23 -6.87 10.95
C HIS A 115 5.92 -7.90 12.03
N GLU A 116 5.11 -8.91 11.72
CA GLU A 116 4.81 -9.94 12.71
C GLU A 116 5.87 -11.01 12.76
N THR A 117 6.72 -11.11 11.74
CA THR A 117 7.74 -12.15 11.70
C THR A 117 9.15 -11.59 11.64
N ASP A 118 9.33 -10.29 11.40
CA ASP A 118 10.68 -9.74 11.35
C ASP A 118 11.09 -9.24 12.74
N ASP A 119 12.28 -8.67 12.83
CA ASP A 119 12.83 -8.16 14.07
C ASP A 119 12.62 -6.66 14.22
N GLY A 120 11.55 -6.13 13.63
CA GLY A 120 11.25 -4.72 13.73
C GLY A 120 11.66 -3.90 12.53
N GLU A 121 12.17 -4.54 11.50
CA GLU A 121 12.65 -3.82 10.33
C GLU A 121 11.54 -3.06 9.62
N MET A 122 10.37 -3.71 9.46
CA MET A 122 9.30 -3.06 8.72
C MET A 122 8.81 -1.80 9.42
N LEU A 123 8.57 -1.89 10.72
CA LEU A 123 8.04 -0.72 11.44
C LEU A 123 9.09 0.36 11.58
N ALA A 124 10.36 -0.01 11.67
CA ALA A 124 11.43 0.98 11.69
C ALA A 124 11.50 1.73 10.35
N LEU A 125 11.40 0.99 9.26
CA LEU A 125 11.41 1.62 7.94
C LEU A 125 10.17 2.49 7.75
N GLN A 126 9.01 2.01 8.18
CA GLN A 126 7.80 2.80 8.09
C GLN A 126 7.95 4.12 8.83
N ARG A 127 8.51 4.08 10.03
CA ARG A 127 8.71 5.28 10.82
C ARG A 127 9.65 6.25 10.12
N GLU A 128 10.72 5.73 9.52
CA GLU A 128 11.65 6.57 8.82
C GLU A 128 11.01 7.21 7.59
N LEU A 129 10.25 6.43 6.82
CA LEU A 129 9.59 6.97 5.63
C LEU A 129 8.57 8.03 6.01
N MET A 130 7.84 7.80 7.10
CA MET A 130 6.84 8.78 7.52
C MET A 130 7.50 10.09 7.95
N SER A 131 8.71 10.04 8.47
CA SER A 131 9.39 11.27 8.85
C SER A 131 9.74 12.12 7.65
N TRP A 132 9.82 11.51 6.47
CA TRP A 132 10.13 12.26 5.25
C TRP A 132 8.90 12.90 4.63
N VAL A 133 7.71 12.33 4.85
CA VAL A 133 6.53 12.75 4.11
C VAL A 133 5.54 13.53 4.93
N THR A 134 5.74 13.65 6.24
CA THR A 134 4.75 14.31 7.03
C THR A 134 5.19 15.62 7.51
N PRO A 135 5.45 16.50 6.81
CA PRO A 135 5.85 17.72 7.31
C PRO A 135 4.69 18.46 7.81
N ASP A 136 4.39 18.71 8.12
CA ASP A 136 3.68 19.41 8.32
C ASP A 136 2.68 19.63 8.56
N ARG A 137 2.38 19.68 8.73
CA ARG A 137 1.47 19.91 8.89
C ARG A 137 1.33 20.64 9.77
N SER A 138 1.41 20.97 10.05
CA SER A 138 1.25 21.55 10.70
C SER A 138 0.88 22.40 10.90
N ARG A 139 0.82 22.62 10.85
CA ARG A 139 0.39 23.27 11.06
C ARG A 139 0.05 23.63 11.09
#